data_17443126088403bd45392c7262444638
#
_entry.id   17443126088403bd45392c7262444638
#
_cell.length_a   1.000
_cell.length_b   1.000
_cell.length_c   1.000
_cell.angle_alpha   90.00
_cell.angle_beta   90.00
_cell.angle_gamma   90.00
#
_symmetry.space_group_name_H-M   'P 1'
#
loop_
_entity.id
_entity.type
_entity.pdbx_description
1 polymer ?
#
loop_
_entity_poly.entity_id
_entity_poly.type
_entity_poly.pdbx_seq_one_letter_code
_entity_poly.pdbx_strand_id
1 'polypeptide(L)'
;MGEIAAKEIVPVDIGKELKQSYLDYAMSVIVGRALPDARDGLKPVHRRVLYAMHVLNNDFGRPHKKSARIVGDVIGKYHPHGDSAAYETIVRMAQWWSLRYPLVDGQGNFGSMDGDGPAAQRYTEVRMARISQELLADLEKETVNYVENYDGTEMMPEVLPTRIPNMLVNGSAGIAVGMATNMAPHNLNESLSACLAFIDNPEITVQELMEYIPCLLYTSDAADE
;
A
#
# COMPACT_ATOMS: atom_id res chain seq x y z
N MET A 1 42.38 -28.83 9.00
CA MET A 1 41.72 -27.52 9.20
C MET A 1 42.54 -26.51 8.43
N GLY A 2 42.09 -26.07 7.26
CA GLY A 2 42.80 -25.05 6.49
C GLY A 2 42.56 -23.69 7.15
N GLU A 3 43.62 -22.98 7.52
CA GLU A 3 43.54 -21.57 7.88
C GLU A 3 42.97 -20.78 6.74
N ILE A 4 41.80 -20.16 6.94
CA ILE A 4 41.26 -19.16 6.03
C ILE A 4 42.07 -17.88 6.31
N ALA A 5 43.22 -17.74 5.63
CA ALA A 5 43.98 -16.50 5.64
C ALA A 5 43.14 -15.44 4.91
N ALA A 6 42.64 -14.44 5.61
CA ALA A 6 42.01 -13.28 4.99
C ALA A 6 43.02 -12.61 4.04
N LYS A 7 42.62 -12.32 2.81
CA LYS A 7 43.46 -11.71 1.79
C LYS A 7 43.85 -10.27 2.16
N GLU A 8 43.01 -9.62 2.94
CA GLU A 8 43.18 -8.23 3.39
C GLU A 8 42.40 -8.02 4.68
N ILE A 9 42.98 -7.32 5.65
CA ILE A 9 42.32 -6.91 6.88
C ILE A 9 42.17 -5.38 6.84
N VAL A 10 40.92 -4.94 6.65
CA VAL A 10 40.57 -3.52 6.64
C VAL A 10 40.10 -3.15 8.06
N PRO A 11 40.69 -2.16 8.72
CA PRO A 11 40.21 -1.69 10.01
C PRO A 11 38.90 -0.92 9.82
N VAL A 12 37.86 -1.31 10.56
CA VAL A 12 36.54 -0.68 10.53
C VAL A 12 36.26 -0.07 11.89
N ASP A 13 35.88 1.21 11.89
CA ASP A 13 35.37 1.91 13.08
C ASP A 13 33.90 1.48 13.32
N ILE A 14 33.67 0.76 14.42
CA ILE A 14 32.38 0.24 14.78
C ILE A 14 31.32 1.35 14.93
N GLY A 15 31.71 2.54 15.39
CA GLY A 15 30.79 3.68 15.54
C GLY A 15 30.31 4.24 14.19
N LYS A 16 31.20 4.28 13.20
CA LYS A 16 30.84 4.70 11.82
C LYS A 16 29.99 3.66 11.14
N GLU A 17 30.35 2.40 11.21
CA GLU A 17 29.61 1.30 10.62
C GLU A 17 28.20 1.19 11.19
N LEU A 18 28.08 1.29 12.52
CA LEU A 18 26.78 1.25 13.18
C LEU A 18 25.87 2.42 12.76
N LYS A 19 26.42 3.64 12.66
CA LYS A 19 25.67 4.81 12.23
C LYS A 19 25.21 4.65 10.77
N GLN A 20 26.07 4.19 9.89
CA GLN A 20 25.73 4.00 8.48
C GLN A 20 24.66 2.91 8.33
N SER A 21 24.86 1.75 8.92
CA SER A 21 23.91 0.63 8.87
C SER A 21 22.55 1.00 9.45
N TYR A 22 22.52 1.78 10.55
CA TYR A 22 21.26 2.25 11.12
C TYR A 22 20.56 3.28 10.23
N LEU A 23 21.32 4.18 9.59
CA LEU A 23 20.76 5.15 8.64
C LEU A 23 20.18 4.44 7.42
N ASP A 24 20.89 3.48 6.85
CA ASP A 24 20.43 2.70 5.69
C ASP A 24 19.18 1.90 6.02
N TYR A 25 19.14 1.29 7.20
CA TYR A 25 17.93 0.63 7.70
C TYR A 25 16.77 1.60 7.88
N ALA A 26 16.99 2.74 8.54
CA ALA A 26 15.97 3.75 8.76
C ALA A 26 15.37 4.26 7.43
N MET A 27 16.23 4.59 6.47
CA MET A 27 15.83 5.03 5.14
C MET A 27 15.03 3.95 4.41
N SER A 28 15.44 2.70 4.48
CA SER A 28 14.70 1.59 3.85
C SER A 28 13.30 1.41 4.46
N VAL A 29 13.16 1.60 5.78
CA VAL A 29 11.85 1.52 6.46
C VAL A 29 10.97 2.72 6.13
N ILE A 30 11.53 3.94 6.11
CA ILE A 30 10.78 5.16 5.82
C ILE A 30 10.25 5.14 4.39
N VAL A 31 11.13 5.03 3.40
CA VAL A 31 10.78 5.15 1.98
C VAL A 31 10.19 3.85 1.42
N GLY A 32 10.75 2.71 1.81
CA GLY A 32 10.46 1.41 1.19
C GLY A 32 9.38 0.57 1.88
N ARG A 33 8.83 0.98 3.03
CA ARG A 33 7.92 0.12 3.80
C ARG A 33 6.76 0.84 4.48
N ALA A 34 7.05 1.82 5.35
CA ALA A 34 6.08 2.28 6.34
C ALA A 34 5.19 3.41 5.84
N LEU A 35 5.73 4.30 5.01
CA LEU A 35 5.00 5.47 4.54
C LEU A 35 4.34 5.24 3.18
N PRO A 36 3.14 5.77 2.97
CA PRO A 36 2.49 5.79 1.66
C PRO A 36 3.13 6.84 0.75
N ASP A 37 3.07 6.64 -0.55
CA ASP A 37 3.33 7.69 -1.53
C ASP A 37 2.13 8.63 -1.59
N ALA A 38 2.36 9.94 -1.55
CA ALA A 38 1.29 10.93 -1.58
C ALA A 38 0.48 10.91 -2.88
N ARG A 39 1.09 10.48 -3.99
CA ARG A 39 0.48 10.44 -5.33
C ARG A 39 -0.62 9.39 -5.43
N ASP A 40 -0.41 8.18 -4.89
CA ASP A 40 -1.38 7.07 -4.97
C ASP A 40 -1.93 6.61 -3.62
N GLY A 41 -1.41 7.14 -2.50
CA GLY A 41 -1.84 6.79 -1.15
C GLY A 41 -1.50 5.36 -0.73
N LEU A 42 -0.58 4.70 -1.42
CA LEU A 42 -0.27 3.30 -1.21
C LEU A 42 1.14 3.11 -0.63
N LYS A 43 1.26 2.18 0.31
CA LYS A 43 2.57 1.64 0.68
C LYS A 43 3.08 0.73 -0.42
N PRO A 44 4.40 0.52 -0.54
CA PRO A 44 4.96 -0.33 -1.60
C PRO A 44 4.33 -1.72 -1.71
N VAL A 45 4.02 -2.37 -0.58
CA VAL A 45 3.40 -3.69 -0.57
C VAL A 45 1.97 -3.67 -1.15
N HIS A 46 1.16 -2.65 -0.85
CA HIS A 46 -0.19 -2.51 -1.40
C HIS A 46 -0.14 -2.35 -2.92
N ARG A 47 0.75 -1.48 -3.41
CA ARG A 47 0.94 -1.22 -4.84
C ARG A 47 1.35 -2.49 -5.58
N ARG A 48 2.30 -3.26 -5.04
CA ARG A 48 2.78 -4.52 -5.60
C ARG A 48 1.69 -5.60 -5.65
N VAL A 49 0.85 -5.67 -4.62
CA VAL A 49 -0.30 -6.59 -4.61
C VAL A 49 -1.30 -6.24 -5.70
N LEU A 50 -1.73 -4.98 -5.80
CA LEU A 50 -2.68 -4.54 -6.82
C LEU A 50 -2.12 -4.72 -8.24
N TYR A 51 -0.84 -4.40 -8.43
CA TYR A 51 -0.17 -4.60 -9.72
C TYR A 51 -0.08 -6.09 -10.08
N ALA A 52 0.29 -6.98 -9.16
CA ALA A 52 0.30 -8.42 -9.40
C ALA A 52 -1.10 -8.95 -9.75
N MET A 53 -2.14 -8.48 -9.07
CA MET A 53 -3.53 -8.85 -9.40
C MET A 53 -3.91 -8.39 -10.80
N HIS A 54 -3.50 -7.20 -11.20
CA HIS A 54 -3.72 -6.66 -12.56
C HIS A 54 -3.03 -7.52 -13.63
N VAL A 55 -1.75 -7.81 -13.47
CA VAL A 55 -0.97 -8.67 -14.38
C VAL A 55 -1.58 -10.08 -14.50
N LEU A 56 -2.14 -10.60 -13.42
CA LEU A 56 -2.86 -11.87 -13.40
C LEU A 56 -4.29 -11.81 -13.98
N ASN A 57 -4.73 -10.66 -14.50
CA ASN A 57 -6.11 -10.44 -14.93
C ASN A 57 -7.12 -10.83 -13.83
N ASN A 58 -6.86 -10.42 -12.59
CA ASN A 58 -7.72 -10.68 -11.44
C ASN A 58 -8.57 -9.44 -11.12
N ASP A 59 -9.13 -8.84 -12.17
CA ASP A 59 -9.90 -7.61 -12.12
C ASP A 59 -11.31 -7.82 -11.57
N PHE A 60 -11.96 -6.71 -11.22
CA PHE A 60 -13.37 -6.68 -10.89
C PHE A 60 -14.20 -7.30 -12.02
N GLY A 61 -15.16 -8.14 -11.66
CA GLY A 61 -16.00 -8.86 -12.65
C GLY A 61 -15.38 -10.14 -13.19
N ARG A 62 -14.12 -10.46 -12.86
CA ARG A 62 -13.51 -11.76 -13.13
C ARG A 62 -13.75 -12.72 -11.96
N PRO A 63 -13.64 -14.03 -12.17
CA PRO A 63 -13.68 -15.00 -11.07
C PRO A 63 -12.60 -14.71 -10.03
N HIS A 64 -12.94 -14.94 -8.77
CA HIS A 64 -11.95 -14.89 -7.69
C HIS A 64 -10.83 -15.92 -7.90
N LYS A 65 -9.62 -15.58 -7.48
CA LYS A 65 -8.47 -16.47 -7.46
C LYS A 65 -8.08 -16.79 -6.01
N LYS A 66 -7.49 -17.95 -5.76
CA LYS A 66 -6.95 -18.28 -4.44
C LYS A 66 -5.96 -17.22 -3.97
N SER A 67 -6.10 -16.76 -2.73
CA SER A 67 -5.18 -15.77 -2.14
C SER A 67 -3.73 -16.25 -2.22
N ALA A 68 -3.48 -17.54 -2.00
CA ALA A 68 -2.17 -18.16 -2.13
C ALA A 68 -1.54 -17.97 -3.52
N ARG A 69 -2.34 -17.90 -4.60
CA ARG A 69 -1.85 -17.62 -5.94
C ARG A 69 -1.32 -16.19 -6.04
N ILE A 70 -2.08 -15.22 -5.54
CA ILE A 70 -1.68 -13.82 -5.56
C ILE A 70 -0.43 -13.61 -4.70
N VAL A 71 -0.42 -14.17 -3.49
CA VAL A 71 0.75 -14.12 -2.59
C VAL A 71 1.99 -14.67 -3.26
N GLY A 72 1.89 -15.83 -3.92
CA GLY A 72 3.01 -16.46 -4.62
C GLY A 72 3.60 -15.57 -5.72
N ASP A 73 2.76 -14.96 -6.56
CA ASP A 73 3.23 -14.03 -7.60
C ASP A 73 3.84 -12.75 -7.00
N VAL A 74 3.25 -12.20 -5.93
CA VAL A 74 3.77 -11.00 -5.25
C VAL A 74 5.17 -11.25 -4.70
N ILE A 75 5.36 -12.30 -3.90
CA ILE A 75 6.66 -12.57 -3.27
C ILE A 75 7.70 -13.06 -4.27
N GLY A 76 7.28 -13.80 -5.29
CA GLY A 76 8.17 -14.34 -6.30
C GLY A 76 8.69 -13.29 -7.28
N LYS A 77 7.92 -12.22 -7.54
CA LYS A 77 8.25 -11.26 -8.60
C LYS A 77 8.55 -9.85 -8.08
N TYR A 78 7.83 -9.37 -7.07
CA TYR A 78 7.81 -7.95 -6.73
C TYR A 78 8.23 -7.63 -5.30
N HIS A 79 8.03 -8.55 -4.36
CA HIS A 79 8.17 -8.25 -2.93
C HIS A 79 8.90 -9.36 -2.18
N PRO A 80 10.25 -9.31 -2.08
CA PRO A 80 11.08 -10.39 -1.51
C PRO A 80 11.01 -10.42 0.03
N HIS A 81 9.81 -10.57 0.58
CA HIS A 81 9.53 -10.67 2.00
C HIS A 81 8.63 -11.87 2.30
N GLY A 82 8.36 -12.13 3.58
CA GLY A 82 7.55 -13.28 3.99
C GLY A 82 6.13 -13.28 3.41
N ASP A 83 5.64 -14.45 3.09
CA ASP A 83 4.30 -14.69 2.54
C ASP A 83 3.19 -14.23 3.48
N SER A 84 3.39 -14.40 4.79
CA SER A 84 2.45 -13.94 5.81
C SER A 84 2.20 -12.43 5.73
N ALA A 85 3.25 -11.63 5.56
CA ALA A 85 3.12 -10.16 5.45
C ALA A 85 2.34 -9.75 4.18
N ALA A 86 2.60 -10.43 3.05
CA ALA A 86 1.86 -10.20 1.82
C ALA A 86 0.38 -10.61 1.96
N TYR A 87 0.11 -11.76 2.59
CA TYR A 87 -1.26 -12.21 2.84
C TYR A 87 -2.02 -11.29 3.79
N GLU A 88 -1.42 -10.90 4.92
CA GLU A 88 -2.03 -9.96 5.87
C GLU A 88 -2.36 -8.61 5.19
N THR A 89 -1.53 -8.17 4.27
CA THR A 89 -1.81 -6.96 3.48
C THR A 89 -3.07 -7.14 2.61
N ILE A 90 -3.20 -8.27 1.92
CA ILE A 90 -4.39 -8.61 1.13
C ILE A 90 -5.62 -8.66 2.03
N VAL A 91 -5.50 -9.29 3.20
CA VAL A 91 -6.58 -9.39 4.19
C VAL A 91 -7.07 -8.01 4.61
N ARG A 92 -6.15 -7.11 4.99
CA ARG A 92 -6.50 -5.74 5.40
C ARG A 92 -7.17 -4.95 4.28
N MET A 93 -6.72 -5.12 3.03
CA MET A 93 -7.34 -4.47 1.88
C MET A 93 -8.74 -5.00 1.55
N ALA A 94 -9.11 -6.19 2.04
CA ALA A 94 -10.43 -6.79 1.88
C ALA A 94 -11.39 -6.50 3.06
N GLN A 95 -10.87 -6.06 4.20
CA GLN A 95 -11.65 -5.83 5.41
C GLN A 95 -12.30 -4.45 5.38
N TRP A 96 -13.64 -4.39 5.49
CA TRP A 96 -14.41 -3.15 5.47
C TRP A 96 -14.19 -2.25 6.71
N TRP A 97 -13.68 -2.81 7.82
CA TRP A 97 -13.32 -2.05 9.00
C TRP A 97 -11.85 -1.58 9.00
N SER A 98 -11.02 -2.13 8.14
CA SER A 98 -9.61 -1.73 7.98
C SER A 98 -9.43 -0.62 6.94
N LEU A 99 -10.24 -0.63 5.88
CA LEU A 99 -10.28 0.39 4.85
C LEU A 99 -11.70 0.88 4.63
N ARG A 100 -11.90 2.19 4.63
CA ARG A 100 -13.21 2.79 4.34
C ARG A 100 -13.75 2.36 2.98
N TYR A 101 -12.87 2.25 1.99
CA TYR A 101 -13.17 1.75 0.66
C TYR A 101 -12.23 0.58 0.34
N PRO A 102 -12.64 -0.66 0.62
CA PRO A 102 -11.81 -1.83 0.37
C PRO A 102 -11.32 -1.90 -1.06
N LEU A 103 -10.03 -2.20 -1.22
CA LEU A 103 -9.37 -2.32 -2.52
C LEU A 103 -9.41 -3.74 -3.08
N VAL A 104 -9.69 -4.71 -2.23
CA VAL A 104 -9.80 -6.13 -2.57
C VAL A 104 -11.20 -6.61 -2.23
N ASP A 105 -11.80 -7.36 -3.14
CA ASP A 105 -13.04 -8.10 -2.94
C ASP A 105 -12.67 -9.53 -2.55
N GLY A 106 -12.95 -9.89 -1.31
CA GLY A 106 -12.59 -11.16 -0.71
C GLY A 106 -13.76 -12.12 -0.59
N GLN A 107 -13.53 -13.41 -0.86
CA GLN A 107 -14.46 -14.49 -0.64
C GLN A 107 -13.89 -15.49 0.35
N GLY A 108 -14.63 -15.75 1.43
CA GLY A 108 -14.21 -16.61 2.53
C GLY A 108 -14.12 -15.85 3.86
N ASN A 109 -13.38 -16.40 4.81
CA ASN A 109 -13.20 -15.79 6.12
C ASN A 109 -11.94 -14.91 6.15
N PHE A 110 -12.15 -13.58 6.22
CA PHE A 110 -11.10 -12.57 6.36
C PHE A 110 -10.99 -12.00 7.79
N GLY A 111 -11.52 -12.72 8.79
CA GLY A 111 -11.51 -12.29 10.18
C GLY A 111 -12.76 -11.55 10.57
N SER A 112 -12.79 -11.06 11.81
CA SER A 112 -13.89 -10.24 12.37
C SER A 112 -13.33 -9.07 13.18
N MET A 113 -14.19 -8.09 13.46
CA MET A 113 -13.87 -6.99 14.39
C MET A 113 -13.69 -7.50 15.83
N ASP A 114 -14.28 -8.64 16.17
CA ASP A 114 -14.19 -9.24 17.51
C ASP A 114 -12.86 -9.97 17.75
N GLY A 115 -11.92 -9.88 16.80
CA GLY A 115 -10.57 -10.39 16.96
C GLY A 115 -10.31 -11.77 16.34
N ASP A 116 -11.28 -12.35 15.62
CA ASP A 116 -11.04 -13.59 14.89
C ASP A 116 -10.03 -13.34 13.75
N GLY A 117 -9.04 -14.21 13.64
CA GLY A 117 -8.08 -14.16 12.54
C GLY A 117 -8.67 -14.64 11.21
N PRO A 118 -8.07 -14.25 10.09
CA PRO A 118 -8.47 -14.74 8.78
C PRO A 118 -8.13 -16.22 8.63
N ALA A 119 -8.88 -16.92 7.77
CA ALA A 119 -8.52 -18.28 7.36
C ALA A 119 -7.21 -18.29 6.60
N ALA A 120 -6.52 -19.43 6.55
CA ALA A 120 -5.27 -19.58 5.81
C ALA A 120 -5.46 -19.25 4.32
N GLN A 121 -4.42 -18.68 3.69
CA GLN A 121 -4.43 -18.18 2.30
C GLN A 121 -4.87 -19.22 1.24
N ARG A 122 -4.79 -20.50 1.56
CA ARG A 122 -5.26 -21.59 0.68
C ARG A 122 -6.78 -21.73 0.63
N TYR A 123 -7.49 -21.21 1.62
CA TYR A 123 -8.96 -21.29 1.71
C TYR A 123 -9.65 -20.04 1.20
N THR A 124 -9.03 -18.87 1.34
CA THR A 124 -9.61 -17.60 0.88
C THR A 124 -9.37 -17.35 -0.58
N GLU A 125 -10.26 -16.58 -1.19
CA GLU A 125 -10.18 -16.19 -2.59
C GLU A 125 -10.35 -14.68 -2.71
N VAL A 126 -9.69 -14.08 -3.69
CA VAL A 126 -9.67 -12.62 -3.87
C VAL A 126 -9.76 -12.23 -5.33
N ARG A 127 -10.24 -11.02 -5.56
CA ARG A 127 -10.12 -10.26 -6.80
C ARG A 127 -10.04 -8.77 -6.47
N MET A 128 -9.67 -7.94 -7.43
CA MET A 128 -9.73 -6.49 -7.22
C MET A 128 -11.16 -6.02 -6.99
N ALA A 129 -11.35 -5.08 -6.07
CA ALA A 129 -12.59 -4.35 -5.92
C ALA A 129 -12.76 -3.38 -7.10
N ARG A 130 -14.01 -2.94 -7.36
CA ARG A 130 -14.30 -2.03 -8.49
C ARG A 130 -13.51 -0.74 -8.41
N ILE A 131 -13.36 -0.16 -7.22
CA ILE A 131 -12.64 1.09 -7.01
C ILE A 131 -11.14 0.97 -7.35
N SER A 132 -10.55 -0.21 -7.21
CA SER A 132 -9.13 -0.43 -7.50
C SER A 132 -8.79 -0.30 -8.98
N GLN A 133 -9.78 -0.45 -9.88
CA GLN A 133 -9.59 -0.19 -11.30
C GLN A 133 -9.28 1.28 -11.59
N GLU A 134 -9.82 2.20 -10.77
CA GLU A 134 -9.54 3.63 -10.90
C GLU A 134 -8.11 3.99 -10.43
N LEU A 135 -7.49 3.14 -9.60
CA LEU A 135 -6.08 3.31 -9.23
C LEU A 135 -5.12 2.88 -10.35
N LEU A 136 -5.54 1.90 -11.16
CA LEU A 136 -4.74 1.30 -12.24
C LEU A 136 -5.11 1.86 -13.63
N ALA A 137 -6.10 2.75 -13.68
CA ALA A 137 -6.58 3.31 -14.93
C ALA A 137 -5.44 4.05 -15.66
N ASP A 138 -5.34 3.84 -16.97
CA ASP A 138 -4.33 4.43 -17.83
C ASP A 138 -2.87 3.98 -17.56
N LEU A 139 -2.66 2.90 -16.81
CA LEU A 139 -1.33 2.35 -16.56
C LEU A 139 -0.59 1.98 -17.86
N GLU A 140 -1.34 1.54 -18.89
CA GLU A 140 -0.80 1.14 -20.20
C GLU A 140 -0.45 2.35 -21.10
N LYS A 141 -0.74 3.58 -20.66
CA LYS A 141 -0.54 4.80 -21.43
C LYS A 141 0.75 5.55 -21.08
N GLU A 142 1.71 4.88 -20.46
CA GLU A 142 2.99 5.48 -20.03
C GLU A 142 2.83 6.71 -19.13
N THR A 143 1.80 6.68 -18.28
CA THR A 143 1.47 7.78 -17.35
C THR A 143 2.36 7.83 -16.12
N VAL A 144 3.07 6.74 -15.82
CA VAL A 144 3.96 6.59 -14.67
C VAL A 144 5.25 5.90 -15.05
N ASN A 145 6.30 6.14 -14.28
CA ASN A 145 7.59 5.47 -14.47
C ASN A 145 7.52 4.02 -13.99
N TYR A 146 8.29 3.17 -14.66
CA TYR A 146 8.53 1.80 -14.27
C TYR A 146 9.93 1.62 -13.72
N VAL A 147 10.07 0.81 -12.70
CA VAL A 147 11.34 0.46 -12.07
C VAL A 147 11.52 -1.06 -12.09
N GLU A 148 12.78 -1.49 -12.11
CA GLU A 148 13.10 -2.89 -11.97
C GLU A 148 12.71 -3.41 -10.57
N ASN A 149 12.34 -4.69 -10.51
CA ASN A 149 12.16 -5.39 -9.25
C ASN A 149 13.51 -5.67 -8.58
N TYR A 150 13.50 -6.40 -7.46
CA TYR A 150 14.68 -6.69 -6.64
C TYR A 150 15.79 -7.49 -7.34
N ASP A 151 15.49 -8.23 -8.40
CA ASP A 151 16.45 -9.05 -9.16
C ASP A 151 16.62 -8.61 -10.62
N GLY A 152 15.98 -7.53 -11.04
CA GLY A 152 16.06 -6.98 -12.41
C GLY A 152 15.33 -7.80 -13.47
N THR A 153 14.51 -8.78 -13.08
CA THR A 153 13.82 -9.67 -14.05
C THR A 153 12.45 -9.17 -14.47
N GLU A 154 11.82 -8.31 -13.66
CA GLU A 154 10.48 -7.80 -13.91
C GLU A 154 10.44 -6.29 -13.72
N MET A 155 9.59 -5.63 -14.48
CA MET A 155 9.31 -4.20 -14.32
C MET A 155 8.00 -4.00 -13.55
N MET A 156 7.98 -3.01 -12.67
CA MET A 156 6.78 -2.64 -11.91
C MET A 156 6.63 -1.11 -11.87
N PRO A 157 5.40 -0.59 -11.77
CA PRO A 157 5.19 0.85 -11.67
C PRO A 157 5.75 1.40 -10.35
N GLU A 158 6.46 2.51 -10.42
CA GLU A 158 6.94 3.24 -9.25
C GLU A 158 5.77 3.72 -8.39
N VAL A 159 4.69 4.19 -9.06
CA VAL A 159 3.45 4.69 -8.46
C VAL A 159 2.29 4.33 -9.37
N LEU A 160 1.07 4.17 -8.85
CA LEU A 160 -0.10 3.99 -9.70
C LEU A 160 -0.66 5.32 -10.19
N PRO A 161 -1.21 5.36 -11.44
CA PRO A 161 -1.67 6.62 -12.05
C PRO A 161 -2.95 7.21 -11.46
N THR A 162 -3.49 6.64 -10.48
CA THR A 162 -4.75 6.86 -9.76
C THR A 162 -5.63 8.03 -10.22
N ARG A 163 -6.91 7.79 -10.41
CA ARG A 163 -7.92 8.80 -10.72
C ARG A 163 -8.70 9.31 -9.51
N ILE A 164 -8.44 8.75 -8.34
CA ILE A 164 -9.10 9.12 -7.09
C ILE A 164 -8.05 9.50 -6.05
N PRO A 165 -8.35 10.43 -5.14
CA PRO A 165 -7.44 10.84 -4.07
C PRO A 165 -7.37 9.78 -2.96
N ASN A 166 -6.83 8.59 -3.28
CA ASN A 166 -6.83 7.43 -2.37
C ASN A 166 -6.17 7.72 -1.02
N MET A 167 -5.16 8.59 -1.00
CA MET A 167 -4.51 9.04 0.24
C MET A 167 -5.51 9.65 1.23
N LEU A 168 -6.45 10.45 0.73
CA LEU A 168 -7.51 11.05 1.54
C LEU A 168 -8.63 10.05 1.83
N VAL A 169 -9.07 9.33 0.80
CA VAL A 169 -10.27 8.49 0.85
C VAL A 169 -10.12 7.30 1.80
N ASN A 170 -8.97 6.63 1.77
CA ASN A 170 -8.67 5.50 2.66
C ASN A 170 -7.77 5.88 3.84
N GLY A 171 -7.24 7.11 3.84
CA GLY A 171 -6.28 7.52 4.85
C GLY A 171 -4.99 6.69 4.81
N SER A 172 -4.17 6.85 5.82
CA SER A 172 -2.98 6.01 6.01
C SER A 172 -2.53 6.09 7.46
N ALA A 173 -2.13 4.95 8.00
CA ALA A 173 -1.42 4.88 9.27
C ALA A 173 -0.13 4.08 9.10
N GLY A 174 0.97 4.55 9.68
CA GLY A 174 2.24 3.86 9.61
C GLY A 174 3.26 4.40 10.60
N ILE A 175 4.06 3.51 11.15
CA ILE A 175 5.15 3.82 12.06
C ILE A 175 6.46 3.47 11.38
N ALA A 176 7.30 4.48 11.19
CA ALA A 176 8.66 4.33 10.64
C ALA A 176 9.70 4.60 11.73
N VAL A 177 10.96 4.67 11.35
CA VAL A 177 12.04 5.05 12.25
C VAL A 177 12.07 6.56 12.38
N GLY A 178 11.86 7.08 13.58
CA GLY A 178 11.89 8.51 13.87
C GLY A 178 10.68 9.33 13.42
N MET A 179 9.71 8.73 12.72
CA MET A 179 8.48 9.38 12.30
C MET A 179 7.31 8.42 12.16
N ALA A 180 6.10 8.95 12.21
CA ALA A 180 4.87 8.21 11.98
C ALA A 180 3.92 9.03 11.11
N THR A 181 3.02 8.36 10.42
CA THR A 181 1.90 8.99 9.71
C THR A 181 0.59 8.43 10.24
N ASN A 182 -0.39 9.31 10.38
CA ASN A 182 -1.76 8.92 10.67
C ASN A 182 -2.70 9.94 10.01
N MET A 183 -3.45 9.47 9.02
CA MET A 183 -4.43 10.26 8.28
C MET A 183 -5.77 9.54 8.32
N ALA A 184 -6.79 10.22 8.82
CA ALA A 184 -8.14 9.67 8.87
C ALA A 184 -8.72 9.50 7.45
N PRO A 185 -9.56 8.49 7.21
CA PRO A 185 -10.22 8.28 5.93
C PRO A 185 -11.35 9.31 5.72
N HIS A 186 -11.44 9.86 4.50
CA HIS A 186 -12.42 10.86 4.10
C HIS A 186 -13.53 10.26 3.25
N ASN A 187 -14.66 10.97 3.16
CA ASN A 187 -15.73 10.59 2.23
C ASN A 187 -15.30 10.83 0.78
N LEU A 188 -15.55 9.86 -0.10
CA LEU A 188 -15.14 9.93 -1.51
C LEU A 188 -15.79 11.12 -2.24
N ASN A 189 -17.11 11.31 -2.09
CA ASN A 189 -17.83 12.38 -2.80
C ASN A 189 -17.35 13.76 -2.33
N GLU A 190 -17.16 13.92 -1.04
CA GLU A 190 -16.64 15.17 -0.44
C GLU A 190 -15.21 15.45 -0.91
N SER A 191 -14.35 14.44 -0.89
CA SER A 191 -12.97 14.57 -1.38
C SER A 191 -12.92 14.95 -2.86
N LEU A 192 -13.80 14.37 -3.69
CA LEU A 192 -13.90 14.72 -5.11
C LEU A 192 -14.44 16.14 -5.30
N SER A 193 -15.41 16.57 -4.49
CA SER A 193 -15.91 17.96 -4.53
C SER A 193 -14.81 18.96 -4.17
N ALA A 194 -14.01 18.65 -3.16
CA ALA A 194 -12.84 19.48 -2.82
C ALA A 194 -11.79 19.50 -3.93
N CYS A 195 -11.53 18.37 -4.60
CA CYS A 195 -10.63 18.32 -5.75
C CYS A 195 -11.14 19.19 -6.91
N LEU A 196 -12.44 19.16 -7.21
CA LEU A 196 -13.03 20.02 -8.24
C LEU A 196 -12.91 21.49 -7.87
N ALA A 197 -13.23 21.86 -6.63
CA ALA A 197 -13.06 23.23 -6.14
C ALA A 197 -11.60 23.73 -6.25
N PHE A 198 -10.62 22.86 -5.96
CA PHE A 198 -9.21 23.17 -6.12
C PHE A 198 -8.79 23.36 -7.58
N ILE A 199 -9.35 22.55 -8.51
CA ILE A 199 -9.08 22.70 -9.95
C ILE A 199 -9.64 24.02 -10.46
N ASP A 200 -10.86 24.39 -10.03
CA ASP A 200 -11.51 25.64 -10.43
C ASP A 200 -10.84 26.88 -9.83
N ASN A 201 -10.29 26.75 -8.62
CA ASN A 201 -9.56 27.82 -7.93
C ASN A 201 -8.32 27.26 -7.23
N PRO A 202 -7.14 27.25 -7.89
CA PRO A 202 -5.89 26.75 -7.30
C PRO A 202 -5.39 27.55 -6.08
N GLU A 203 -5.88 28.78 -5.88
CA GLU A 203 -5.54 29.64 -4.74
C GLU A 203 -6.46 29.41 -3.52
N ILE A 204 -7.39 28.47 -3.60
CA ILE A 204 -8.31 28.13 -2.51
C ILE A 204 -7.55 27.74 -1.25
N THR A 205 -7.92 28.28 -0.11
CA THR A 205 -7.27 27.98 1.17
C THR A 205 -7.71 26.63 1.73
N VAL A 206 -6.89 26.08 2.64
CA VAL A 206 -7.23 24.82 3.33
C VAL A 206 -8.55 24.97 4.11
N GLN A 207 -8.82 26.13 4.72
CA GLN A 207 -10.05 26.39 5.46
C GLN A 207 -11.28 26.36 4.55
N GLU A 208 -11.20 26.95 3.37
CA GLU A 208 -12.27 26.88 2.37
C GLU A 208 -12.46 25.45 1.83
N LEU A 209 -11.37 24.69 1.63
CA LEU A 209 -11.47 23.28 1.24
C LEU A 209 -12.17 22.42 2.30
N MET A 210 -11.99 22.71 3.58
CA MET A 210 -12.66 21.99 4.67
C MET A 210 -14.18 22.15 4.64
N GLU A 211 -14.72 23.22 4.03
CA GLU A 211 -16.17 23.37 3.84
C GLU A 211 -16.76 22.32 2.90
N TYR A 212 -15.93 21.77 1.98
CA TYR A 212 -16.32 20.68 1.08
C TYR A 212 -16.22 19.29 1.72
N ILE A 213 -15.58 19.18 2.92
CA ILE A 213 -15.34 17.90 3.60
C ILE A 213 -15.90 17.96 5.04
N PRO A 214 -17.22 18.11 5.22
CA PRO A 214 -17.82 18.28 6.55
C PRO A 214 -17.85 16.98 7.39
N CYS A 215 -17.85 15.81 6.75
CA CYS A 215 -18.03 14.51 7.43
C CYS A 215 -16.77 13.92 8.06
N LEU A 216 -15.62 14.60 8.05
CA LEU A 216 -14.41 14.07 8.66
C LEU A 216 -14.55 13.86 10.17
N LEU A 217 -15.15 14.81 10.86
CA LEU A 217 -15.38 14.73 12.32
C LEU A 217 -16.45 13.70 12.68
N TYR A 218 -17.47 13.55 11.85
CA TYR A 218 -18.58 12.61 12.06
C TYR A 218 -18.16 11.13 12.01
N THR A 219 -17.09 10.83 11.27
CA THR A 219 -16.58 9.45 11.16
C THR A 219 -15.64 9.06 12.30
N SER A 220 -15.08 10.01 13.04
CA SER A 220 -14.33 9.73 14.26
C SER A 220 -15.24 9.46 15.46
N ASP A 221 -16.38 10.15 15.55
CA ASP A 221 -17.34 9.97 16.66
C ASP A 221 -18.15 8.68 16.52
N ALA A 222 -18.40 8.19 15.29
CA ALA A 222 -19.11 6.94 15.06
C ALA A 222 -18.28 5.67 15.38
N ALA A 223 -17.00 5.80 15.65
CA ALA A 223 -16.13 4.70 16.07
C ALA A 223 -16.08 4.54 17.59
N ASP A 224 -16.61 5.50 18.34
CA ASP A 224 -16.62 5.50 19.81
C ASP A 224 -18.01 5.13 20.41
N GLU A 225 -19.02 4.86 19.58
CA GLU A 225 -20.31 4.25 19.95
C GLU A 225 -20.36 2.77 19.49
#